data_5b9d73c7891a0df702a62035e81fbf6b
#
_entry.id   5b9d73c7891a0df702a62035e81fbf6b
#
_cell.length_a   1.000
_cell.length_b   1.000
_cell.length_c   1.000
_cell.angle_alpha   90.00
_cell.angle_beta   90.00
_cell.angle_gamma   90.00
#
_symmetry.space_group_name_H-M   'P 1'
#
loop_
_entity.id
_entity.type
_entity.pdbx_description
1 polymer ?
#
loop_
_entity_poly.entity_id
_entity_poly.type
_entity_poly.pdbx_seq_one_letter_code
_entity_poly.pdbx_strand_id
1 'polypeptide(L)'
;MTSMRYFFAAAMLGVPAVAVAADTILVHRDPGCGCCGEWAKIVKAQFGRAVRIVDDANRPAMMKARGVPADLASCHTAIIDGMTFEGHVPIADMKRALAQRPKGVSGLAVAGMPLGSPGMEVPGRPAQSYVVVAFGPGGRRVFARH
;
A
#
# COMPACT_ATOMS: atom_id res chain seq x y z
N MET A 1 8.98 51.47 50.58
CA MET A 1 7.96 50.57 49.99
C MET A 1 8.61 49.85 48.80
N THR A 2 9.16 48.65 49.04
CA THR A 2 9.99 47.91 48.04
C THR A 2 9.14 46.81 47.45
N SER A 3 8.75 47.00 46.14
CA SER A 3 7.87 46.06 45.45
C SER A 3 8.71 44.91 44.88
N MET A 4 8.53 43.70 45.44
CA MET A 4 9.21 42.47 45.03
C MET A 4 8.46 41.81 43.87
N ARG A 5 9.04 41.85 42.65
CA ARG A 5 8.48 41.26 41.43
C ARG A 5 8.89 39.77 41.37
N TYR A 6 7.93 38.88 41.59
CA TYR A 6 8.12 37.44 41.37
C TYR A 6 8.08 37.11 39.85
N PHE A 7 9.21 36.70 39.30
CA PHE A 7 9.27 36.10 37.97
C PHE A 7 8.84 34.64 38.07
N PHE A 8 7.66 34.31 37.56
CA PHE A 8 7.27 32.91 37.36
C PHE A 8 7.95 32.41 36.07
N ALA A 9 8.96 31.52 36.22
CA ALA A 9 9.53 30.78 35.13
C ALA A 9 8.59 29.60 34.78
N ALA A 10 7.87 29.68 33.65
CA ALA A 10 7.10 28.55 33.15
C ALA A 10 8.04 27.50 32.54
N ALA A 11 8.23 26.39 33.22
CA ALA A 11 8.95 25.24 32.70
C ALA A 11 8.06 24.55 31.66
N MET A 12 8.41 24.68 30.36
CA MET A 12 7.80 23.89 29.29
C MET A 12 8.28 22.44 29.38
N LEU A 13 7.43 21.55 29.91
CA LEU A 13 7.64 20.11 29.88
C LEU A 13 7.43 19.66 28.41
N GLY A 14 8.54 19.45 27.69
CA GLY A 14 8.52 18.84 26.37
C GLY A 14 8.05 17.40 26.48
N VAL A 15 6.86 17.10 25.94
CA VAL A 15 6.37 15.72 25.80
C VAL A 15 7.22 15.03 24.72
N PRO A 16 7.92 13.92 25.03
CA PRO A 16 8.67 13.19 24.01
C PRO A 16 7.69 12.66 22.98
N ALA A 17 7.88 13.02 21.70
CA ALA A 17 7.16 12.41 20.59
C ALA A 17 7.59 10.95 20.50
N VAL A 18 6.70 10.02 20.86
CA VAL A 18 6.89 8.59 20.64
C VAL A 18 6.82 8.38 19.13
N ALA A 19 7.98 8.15 18.50
CA ALA A 19 8.03 7.73 17.12
C ALA A 19 7.41 6.34 17.03
N VAL A 20 6.16 6.25 16.54
CA VAL A 20 5.54 4.96 16.19
C VAL A 20 6.33 4.42 15.01
N ALA A 21 7.06 3.33 15.24
CA ALA A 21 7.75 2.61 14.16
C ALA A 21 6.70 2.23 13.11
N ALA A 22 6.92 2.65 11.86
CA ALA A 22 6.01 2.30 10.78
C ALA A 22 5.97 0.77 10.62
N ASP A 23 4.77 0.18 10.70
CA ASP A 23 4.60 -1.27 10.60
C ASP A 23 5.19 -1.83 9.31
N THR A 24 5.73 -3.06 9.40
CA THR A 24 6.25 -3.80 8.25
C THR A 24 5.11 -4.07 7.26
N ILE A 25 5.32 -3.72 5.99
CA ILE A 25 4.40 -4.05 4.91
C ILE A 25 4.48 -5.55 4.63
N LEU A 26 3.34 -6.23 4.68
CA LEU A 26 3.23 -7.65 4.40
C LEU A 26 2.76 -7.87 2.97
N VAL A 27 3.52 -8.66 2.21
CA VAL A 27 3.21 -9.03 0.83
C VAL A 27 3.11 -10.54 0.72
N HIS A 28 1.92 -11.04 0.50
CA HIS A 28 1.66 -12.45 0.16
C HIS A 28 1.75 -12.61 -1.35
N ARG A 29 2.56 -13.55 -1.84
CA ARG A 29 2.70 -13.83 -3.27
C ARG A 29 2.51 -15.30 -3.58
N ASP A 30 2.20 -15.58 -4.83
CA ASP A 30 2.25 -16.95 -5.35
C ASP A 30 3.70 -17.47 -5.26
N PRO A 31 3.93 -18.70 -4.84
CA PRO A 31 5.27 -19.26 -4.69
C PRO A 31 6.08 -19.12 -5.99
N GLY A 32 7.31 -18.60 -5.87
CA GLY A 32 8.21 -18.43 -7.00
C GLY A 32 7.95 -17.22 -7.90
N CYS A 33 7.01 -16.32 -7.56
CA CYS A 33 6.72 -15.12 -8.33
C CYS A 33 7.88 -14.11 -8.30
N GLY A 34 8.68 -14.05 -9.38
CA GLY A 34 9.83 -13.14 -9.48
C GLY A 34 9.43 -11.66 -9.56
N CYS A 35 8.46 -11.32 -10.41
CA CYS A 35 7.99 -9.93 -10.59
C CYS A 35 7.40 -9.32 -9.31
N CYS A 36 6.82 -10.17 -8.43
CA CYS A 36 6.35 -9.74 -7.12
C CYS A 36 7.50 -9.21 -6.24
N GLY A 37 8.69 -9.80 -6.38
CA GLY A 37 9.90 -9.34 -5.70
C GLY A 37 10.34 -7.96 -6.18
N GLU A 38 10.29 -7.71 -7.49
CA GLU A 38 10.62 -6.40 -8.08
C GLU A 38 9.63 -5.33 -7.63
N TRP A 39 8.33 -5.61 -7.66
CA TRP A 39 7.31 -4.72 -7.13
C TRP A 39 7.55 -4.40 -5.63
N ALA A 40 7.84 -5.41 -4.83
CA ALA A 40 8.11 -5.24 -3.40
C ALA A 40 9.33 -4.35 -3.10
N LYS A 41 10.38 -4.42 -3.94
CA LYS A 41 11.54 -3.51 -3.85
C LYS A 41 11.13 -2.06 -4.09
N ILE A 42 10.27 -1.81 -5.10
CA ILE A 42 9.74 -0.48 -5.40
C ILE A 42 8.93 0.04 -4.20
N VAL A 43 8.03 -0.80 -3.66
CA VAL A 43 7.24 -0.45 -2.46
C VAL A 43 8.15 -0.10 -1.28
N LYS A 44 9.14 -0.94 -0.98
CA LYS A 44 10.11 -0.68 0.10
C LYS A 44 10.79 0.68 -0.06
N ALA A 45 11.30 0.97 -1.26
CA ALA A 45 11.99 2.23 -1.55
C ALA A 45 11.06 3.44 -1.43
N GLN A 46 9.84 3.32 -1.96
CA GLN A 46 8.91 4.44 -2.07
C GLN A 46 8.13 4.75 -0.77
N PHE A 47 7.91 3.74 0.07
CA PHE A 47 7.27 3.92 1.38
C PHE A 47 8.28 4.15 2.51
N GLY A 48 9.57 3.83 2.31
CA GLY A 48 10.58 3.91 3.37
C GLY A 48 10.31 2.95 4.53
N ARG A 49 9.57 1.86 4.29
CA ARG A 49 9.15 0.87 5.29
C ARG A 49 9.75 -0.49 5.00
N ALA A 50 9.94 -1.29 6.05
CA ALA A 50 10.30 -2.69 5.87
C ALA A 50 9.19 -3.43 5.10
N VAL A 51 9.59 -4.33 4.20
CA VAL A 51 8.67 -5.20 3.45
C VAL A 51 9.04 -6.65 3.73
N ARG A 52 8.06 -7.45 4.13
CA ARG A 52 8.19 -8.90 4.30
C ARG A 52 7.36 -9.60 3.24
N ILE A 53 8.03 -10.41 2.42
CA ILE A 53 7.39 -11.24 1.40
C ILE A 53 7.14 -12.63 2.00
N VAL A 54 5.96 -13.18 1.76
CA VAL A 54 5.54 -14.52 2.15
C VAL A 54 5.10 -15.27 0.91
N ASP A 55 5.75 -16.39 0.60
CA ASP A 55 5.25 -17.36 -0.39
C ASP A 55 4.02 -18.05 0.22
N ASP A 56 2.84 -17.80 -0.33
CA ASP A 56 1.56 -18.20 0.25
C ASP A 56 0.74 -19.04 -0.73
N ALA A 57 0.84 -20.35 -0.61
CA ALA A 57 0.04 -21.26 -1.43
C ALA A 57 -1.47 -21.17 -1.16
N ASN A 58 -1.88 -20.57 -0.03
CA ASN A 58 -3.28 -20.36 0.33
C ASN A 58 -3.76 -18.92 0.07
N ARG A 59 -3.00 -18.14 -0.73
CA ARG A 59 -3.34 -16.75 -1.07
C ARG A 59 -4.76 -16.58 -1.61
N PRO A 60 -5.35 -17.50 -2.41
CA PRO A 60 -6.75 -17.37 -2.85
C PRO A 60 -7.76 -17.24 -1.71
N ALA A 61 -7.57 -17.98 -0.62
CA ALA A 61 -8.43 -17.88 0.56
C ALA A 61 -8.26 -16.53 1.26
N MET A 62 -7.03 -16.04 1.36
CA MET A 62 -6.72 -14.72 1.93
C MET A 62 -7.33 -13.60 1.08
N MET A 63 -7.21 -13.65 -0.25
CA MET A 63 -7.84 -12.69 -1.17
C MET A 63 -9.35 -12.63 -0.95
N LYS A 64 -10.00 -13.81 -0.87
CA LYS A 64 -11.45 -13.91 -0.59
C LYS A 64 -11.81 -13.26 0.75
N ALA A 65 -11.03 -13.55 1.80
CA ALA A 65 -11.25 -12.97 3.14
C ALA A 65 -11.03 -11.43 3.14
N ARG A 66 -10.22 -10.91 2.23
CA ARG A 66 -9.98 -9.47 2.03
C ARG A 66 -10.97 -8.80 1.08
N GLY A 67 -11.92 -9.55 0.54
CA GLY A 67 -12.93 -9.04 -0.40
C GLY A 67 -12.36 -8.68 -1.78
N VAL A 68 -11.21 -9.25 -2.16
CA VAL A 68 -10.67 -9.08 -3.52
C VAL A 68 -11.56 -9.84 -4.49
N PRO A 69 -12.14 -9.16 -5.49
CA PRO A 69 -12.93 -9.84 -6.51
C PRO A 69 -12.09 -10.83 -7.32
N ALA A 70 -12.62 -12.01 -7.60
CA ALA A 70 -11.88 -13.08 -8.27
C ALA A 70 -11.35 -12.69 -9.67
N ASP A 71 -12.10 -11.89 -10.42
CA ASP A 71 -11.72 -11.37 -11.73
C ASP A 71 -10.67 -10.25 -11.68
N LEU A 72 -10.35 -9.75 -10.49
CA LEU A 72 -9.27 -8.80 -10.26
C LEU A 72 -8.01 -9.45 -9.67
N ALA A 73 -7.98 -10.79 -9.59
CA ALA A 73 -6.85 -11.53 -9.08
C ALA A 73 -5.57 -11.28 -9.89
N SER A 74 -4.46 -11.24 -9.19
CA SER A 74 -3.12 -11.13 -9.74
C SER A 74 -2.19 -12.11 -9.01
N CYS A 75 -0.90 -11.86 -8.97
CA CYS A 75 0.13 -12.75 -8.44
C CYS A 75 0.59 -12.44 -7.00
N HIS A 76 0.15 -11.32 -6.41
CA HIS A 76 0.44 -10.96 -5.01
C HIS A 76 -0.62 -10.04 -4.43
N THR A 77 -0.70 -10.04 -3.11
CA THR A 77 -1.57 -9.18 -2.32
C THR A 77 -0.76 -8.53 -1.22
N ALA A 78 -0.75 -7.19 -1.15
CA ALA A 78 -0.13 -6.45 -0.06
C ALA A 78 -1.18 -5.85 0.86
N ILE A 79 -0.83 -5.76 2.16
CA ILE A 79 -1.66 -5.11 3.16
C ILE A 79 -0.85 -3.97 3.75
N ILE A 80 -1.37 -2.75 3.58
CA ILE A 80 -0.73 -1.52 4.04
C ILE A 80 -1.77 -0.67 4.76
N ASP A 81 -1.54 -0.39 6.02
CA ASP A 81 -2.39 0.45 6.87
C ASP A 81 -3.89 0.07 6.77
N GLY A 82 -4.19 -1.23 6.74
CA GLY A 82 -5.53 -1.79 6.68
C GLY A 82 -6.15 -1.87 5.27
N MET A 83 -5.55 -1.25 4.24
CA MET A 83 -5.99 -1.37 2.85
C MET A 83 -5.30 -2.54 2.15
N THR A 84 -6.03 -3.16 1.23
CA THR A 84 -5.55 -4.28 0.41
C THR A 84 -5.14 -3.78 -0.98
N PHE A 85 -3.97 -4.20 -1.43
CA PHE A 85 -3.46 -3.89 -2.77
C PHE A 85 -3.17 -5.20 -3.48
N GLU A 86 -3.94 -5.47 -4.54
CA GLU A 86 -3.83 -6.70 -5.33
C GLU A 86 -3.10 -6.44 -6.63
N GLY A 87 -2.02 -7.18 -6.87
CA GLY A 87 -1.22 -7.07 -8.08
C GLY A 87 -0.36 -5.81 -8.16
N HIS A 88 0.07 -5.49 -9.36
CA HIS A 88 1.07 -4.47 -9.65
C HIS A 88 0.52 -3.04 -9.60
N VAL A 89 -0.14 -2.68 -8.48
CA VAL A 89 -0.73 -1.34 -8.28
C VAL A 89 0.36 -0.28 -8.24
N PRO A 90 0.25 0.82 -9.02
CA PRO A 90 1.19 1.93 -9.00
C PRO A 90 1.27 2.60 -7.63
N ILE A 91 2.50 2.93 -7.22
CA ILE A 91 2.77 3.49 -5.88
C ILE A 91 2.06 4.82 -5.66
N ALA A 92 1.96 5.65 -6.70
CA ALA A 92 1.23 6.92 -6.63
C ALA A 92 -0.25 6.70 -6.29
N ASP A 93 -0.88 5.69 -6.89
CA ASP A 93 -2.28 5.34 -6.63
C ASP A 93 -2.46 4.76 -5.23
N MET A 94 -1.52 3.92 -4.77
CA MET A 94 -1.52 3.39 -3.41
C MET A 94 -1.45 4.52 -2.39
N LYS A 95 -0.49 5.44 -2.54
CA LYS A 95 -0.31 6.61 -1.65
C LYS A 95 -1.56 7.50 -1.66
N ARG A 96 -2.14 7.74 -2.84
CA ARG A 96 -3.37 8.52 -2.98
C ARG A 96 -4.54 7.86 -2.26
N ALA A 97 -4.74 6.55 -2.43
CA ALA A 97 -5.81 5.82 -1.74
C ALA A 97 -5.63 5.82 -0.22
N LEU A 98 -4.40 5.61 0.25
CA LEU A 98 -4.07 5.65 1.68
C LEU A 98 -4.30 7.02 2.30
N ALA A 99 -3.98 8.10 1.58
CA ALA A 99 -4.19 9.47 2.05
C ALA A 99 -5.67 9.87 2.05
N GLN A 100 -6.41 9.51 0.99
CA GLN A 100 -7.80 9.91 0.82
C GLN A 100 -8.79 9.04 1.60
N ARG A 101 -8.45 7.78 1.86
CA ARG A 101 -9.35 6.79 2.51
C ARG A 101 -10.78 6.84 1.93
N PRO A 102 -10.98 6.63 0.62
CA PRO A 102 -12.27 6.83 0.00
C PRO A 102 -13.33 5.94 0.64
N LYS A 103 -14.48 6.51 0.96
CA LYS A 103 -15.58 5.79 1.63
C LYS A 103 -16.02 4.56 0.81
N GLY A 104 -16.16 3.42 1.48
CA GLY A 104 -16.58 2.16 0.87
C GLY A 104 -15.50 1.46 0.04
N VAL A 105 -14.23 1.89 0.11
CA VAL A 105 -13.09 1.26 -0.56
C VAL A 105 -12.26 0.50 0.46
N SER A 106 -12.10 -0.81 0.24
CA SER A 106 -11.24 -1.68 1.03
C SER A 106 -9.86 -1.87 0.41
N GLY A 107 -9.74 -1.62 -0.90
CA GLY A 107 -8.48 -1.79 -1.59
C GLY A 107 -8.50 -1.37 -3.05
N LEU A 108 -7.32 -1.50 -3.67
CA LEU A 108 -7.10 -1.30 -5.10
C LEU A 108 -6.55 -2.58 -5.73
N ALA A 109 -6.89 -2.82 -7.00
CA ALA A 109 -6.41 -3.97 -7.75
C ALA A 109 -5.98 -3.58 -9.17
N VAL A 110 -4.92 -4.23 -9.65
CA VAL A 110 -4.55 -4.34 -11.06
C VAL A 110 -4.67 -5.82 -11.43
N ALA A 111 -5.67 -6.15 -12.24
CA ALA A 111 -5.91 -7.53 -12.65
C ALA A 111 -4.75 -8.06 -13.51
N GLY A 112 -4.34 -9.29 -13.26
CA GLY A 112 -3.25 -9.93 -14.00
C GLY A 112 -1.90 -9.24 -13.79
N MET A 113 -1.08 -9.20 -14.84
CA MET A 113 0.29 -8.69 -14.81
C MET A 113 0.58 -7.87 -16.08
N PRO A 114 -0.06 -6.70 -16.26
CA PRO A 114 0.10 -5.92 -17.49
C PRO A 114 1.54 -5.44 -17.64
N LEU A 115 2.09 -5.59 -18.85
CA LEU A 115 3.44 -5.16 -19.17
C LEU A 115 3.58 -3.64 -18.95
N GLY A 116 4.65 -3.22 -18.29
CA GLY A 116 4.91 -1.82 -17.96
C GLY A 116 4.27 -1.34 -16.66
N SER A 117 3.44 -2.17 -15.99
CA SER A 117 3.08 -1.88 -14.60
C SER A 117 4.30 -2.03 -13.67
N PRO A 118 4.31 -1.41 -12.47
CA PRO A 118 5.48 -1.42 -11.58
C PRO A 118 6.00 -2.84 -11.30
N GLY A 119 7.27 -3.11 -11.63
CA GLY A 119 7.90 -4.43 -11.53
C GLY A 119 7.62 -5.36 -12.70
N MET A 120 6.92 -4.88 -13.73
CA MET A 120 6.65 -5.58 -15.00
C MET A 120 7.21 -4.83 -16.20
N GLU A 121 8.11 -3.90 -15.98
CA GLU A 121 8.79 -3.16 -17.06
C GLU A 121 9.80 -4.07 -17.76
N VAL A 122 9.76 -4.07 -19.11
CA VAL A 122 10.71 -4.82 -19.94
C VAL A 122 11.39 -3.85 -20.90
N PRO A 123 12.72 -3.72 -20.87
CA PRO A 123 13.45 -2.84 -21.78
C PRO A 123 13.09 -3.10 -23.23
N GLY A 124 12.80 -2.03 -23.98
CA GLY A 124 12.45 -2.10 -25.41
C GLY A 124 11.03 -2.61 -25.72
N ARG A 125 10.20 -2.88 -24.69
CA ARG A 125 8.79 -3.26 -24.89
C ARG A 125 7.88 -2.11 -24.51
N PRO A 126 6.88 -1.75 -25.32
CA PRO A 126 5.90 -0.75 -24.94
C PRO A 126 5.03 -1.25 -23.78
N ALA A 127 4.64 -0.34 -22.89
CA ALA A 127 3.70 -0.63 -21.83
C ALA A 127 2.30 -0.92 -22.40
N GLN A 128 1.57 -1.81 -21.76
CA GLN A 128 0.16 -2.05 -22.01
C GLN A 128 -0.68 -1.05 -21.24
N SER A 129 -1.80 -0.63 -21.79
CA SER A 129 -2.80 0.13 -21.02
C SER A 129 -3.49 -0.78 -20.01
N TYR A 130 -3.70 -0.29 -18.80
CA TYR A 130 -4.42 -1.02 -17.75
C TYR A 130 -5.19 -0.07 -16.84
N VAL A 131 -6.09 -0.64 -16.05
CA VAL A 131 -6.86 0.12 -15.06
C VAL A 131 -6.54 -0.33 -13.65
N VAL A 132 -6.53 0.63 -12.74
CA VAL A 132 -6.57 0.39 -11.31
C VAL A 132 -8.02 0.45 -10.89
N VAL A 133 -8.52 -0.63 -10.28
CA VAL A 133 -9.90 -0.74 -9.82
C VAL A 133 -9.94 -0.63 -8.31
N ALA A 134 -10.72 0.31 -7.79
CA ALA A 134 -11.07 0.33 -6.38
C ALA A 134 -12.20 -0.66 -6.10
N PHE A 135 -12.09 -1.44 -5.02
CA PHE A 135 -13.09 -2.41 -4.60
C PHE A 135 -13.39 -2.30 -3.09
N GLY A 136 -14.55 -2.77 -2.69
CA GLY A 136 -14.97 -2.79 -1.28
C GLY A 136 -16.48 -2.80 -1.13
N PRO A 137 -17.02 -2.54 0.08
CA PRO A 137 -18.48 -2.50 0.33
C PRO A 137 -19.22 -1.48 -0.54
N GLY A 138 -18.55 -0.44 -1.01
CA GLY A 138 -19.12 0.54 -1.93
C GLY A 138 -19.16 0.09 -3.40
N GLY A 139 -18.89 -1.20 -3.68
CA GLY A 139 -18.81 -1.74 -5.02
C GLY A 139 -17.44 -1.55 -5.68
N ARG A 140 -17.45 -1.55 -7.02
CA ARG A 140 -16.25 -1.41 -7.83
C ARG A 140 -16.31 -0.14 -8.70
N ARG A 141 -15.16 0.51 -8.86
CA ARG A 141 -15.02 1.63 -9.80
C ARG A 141 -13.59 1.77 -10.29
N VAL A 142 -13.44 2.32 -11.48
CA VAL A 142 -12.10 2.70 -11.97
C VAL A 142 -11.54 3.79 -11.06
N PHE A 143 -10.35 3.56 -10.51
CA PHE A 143 -9.61 4.49 -9.67
C PHE A 143 -8.61 5.31 -10.49
N ALA A 144 -7.90 4.65 -11.42
CA ALA A 144 -6.96 5.25 -12.35
C ALA A 144 -6.88 4.46 -13.66
N ARG A 145 -6.33 5.11 -14.69
CA ARG A 145 -5.97 4.52 -16.01
C ARG A 145 -4.52 4.82 -16.30
N HIS A 146 -3.81 3.86 -16.81
CA HIS A 146 -2.41 3.94 -17.16
C HIS A 146 -2.16 3.44 -18.59
#